data_df80eba4e076d5e0c24e8e73ee676a59
#
_entry.id   df80eba4e076d5e0c24e8e73ee676a59
#
_cell.length_a   1.000
_cell.length_b   1.000
_cell.length_c   1.000
_cell.angle_alpha   90.00
_cell.angle_beta   90.00
_cell.angle_gamma   90.00
#
_symmetry.space_group_name_H-M   'P 1'
#
loop_
_entity.id
_entity.type
_entity.pdbx_description
1 polymer ?
#
loop_
_entity_poly.entity_id
_entity_poly.type
_entity_poly.pdbx_seq_one_letter_code
_entity_poly.pdbx_strand_id
1 'polypeptide(L)'
;IWSKYYKTYMKYDNKLKKRILMSAEEIKNQEKKAMKRLNNGNYKVEPDAKPAIISAVKVFKGQYGLSDQKLTKIIENIGQVESEYNTKKQYNDGPARSYWQVEPTSAISFVKNASPLLKGNFEKEFAGIKRPSGTTVVKYLQSLDKKQMQDILLENGNLAATLSLGMFLNRIK
;
A
#
# COMPACT_ATOMS: atom_id res chain seq x y z
N ILE A 1 4.45 -5.97 7.87
CA ILE A 1 4.94 -5.24 9.04
C ILE A 1 6.41 -4.85 8.87
N TRP A 2 7.26 -5.80 8.55
CA TRP A 2 8.70 -5.54 8.42
C TRP A 2 9.05 -4.51 7.36
N SER A 3 8.46 -4.55 6.18
CA SER A 3 8.74 -3.55 5.15
C SER A 3 8.25 -2.17 5.55
N LYS A 4 7.21 -2.10 6.37
CA LYS A 4 6.72 -0.86 6.93
C LYS A 4 7.66 -0.28 7.95
N TYR A 5 8.10 -1.09 8.90
CA TYR A 5 9.11 -0.68 9.87
C TYR A 5 10.38 -0.24 9.18
N TYR A 6 10.80 -0.98 8.17
CA TYR A 6 11.96 -0.62 7.39
C TYR A 6 11.80 0.75 6.73
N LYS A 7 10.67 0.98 6.05
CA LYS A 7 10.38 2.29 5.44
C LYS A 7 10.28 3.40 6.49
N THR A 8 9.69 3.09 7.64
CA THR A 8 9.53 4.03 8.75
C THR A 8 10.87 4.45 9.34
N TYR A 9 11.87 3.56 9.28
CA TYR A 9 13.19 3.82 9.85
C TYR A 9 14.17 4.45 8.86
N MET A 10 13.75 4.63 7.61
CA MET A 10 14.57 5.25 6.58
C MET A 10 14.06 6.67 6.29
N LYS A 11 14.98 7.58 6.05
CA LYS A 11 14.68 8.93 5.56
C LYS A 11 15.47 9.20 4.30
N TYR A 12 14.93 10.06 3.42
CA TYR A 12 15.63 10.46 2.22
C TYR A 12 16.57 11.63 2.53
N ASP A 13 17.84 11.48 2.19
CA ASP A 13 18.85 12.53 2.34
C ASP A 13 19.01 13.27 1.00
N ASN A 14 18.65 14.56 0.99
CA ASN A 14 18.72 15.39 -0.20
C ASN A 14 20.14 15.62 -0.71
N LYS A 15 21.11 15.66 0.20
CA LYS A 15 22.52 15.86 -0.17
C LYS A 15 23.09 14.61 -0.83
N LEU A 16 22.81 13.44 -0.26
CA LEU A 16 23.31 12.16 -0.76
C LEU A 16 22.45 11.58 -1.87
N LYS A 17 21.22 12.12 -2.10
CA LYS A 17 20.26 11.62 -3.09
C LYS A 17 19.93 10.14 -2.90
N LYS A 18 19.86 9.68 -1.66
CA LYS A 18 19.53 8.29 -1.32
C LYS A 18 18.81 8.21 0.02
N ARG A 19 18.19 7.07 0.28
CA ARG A 19 17.63 6.78 1.59
C ARG A 19 18.73 6.36 2.55
N ILE A 20 18.69 6.91 3.74
CA ILE A 20 19.62 6.57 4.82
C ILE A 20 18.83 6.15 6.06
N LEU A 21 19.47 5.37 6.92
CA LEU A 21 18.87 4.96 8.18
C LEU A 21 18.73 6.18 9.10
N MET A 22 17.57 6.31 9.72
CA MET A 22 17.36 7.31 10.77
C MET A 22 18.21 7.00 11.99
N SER A 23 18.56 8.05 12.77
CA SER A 23 19.17 7.87 14.07
C SER A 23 18.20 7.15 15.02
N ALA A 24 18.75 6.54 16.09
CA ALA A 24 17.93 5.88 17.11
C ALA A 24 16.88 6.82 17.72
N GLU A 25 17.26 8.09 17.94
CA GLU A 25 16.35 9.10 18.46
C GLU A 25 15.23 9.44 17.48
N GLU A 26 15.55 9.61 16.19
CA GLU A 26 14.56 9.86 15.14
C GLU A 26 13.56 8.70 15.04
N ILE A 27 14.04 7.47 15.08
CA ILE A 27 13.20 6.26 15.07
C ILE A 27 12.25 6.24 16.26
N LYS A 28 12.79 6.45 17.45
CA LYS A 28 12.04 6.47 18.70
C LYS A 28 10.93 7.53 18.69
N ASN A 29 11.25 8.73 18.23
CA ASN A 29 10.28 9.82 18.13
C ASN A 29 9.18 9.51 17.11
N GLN A 30 9.54 8.92 15.99
CA GLN A 30 8.57 8.54 14.96
C GLN A 30 7.65 7.43 15.44
N GLU A 31 8.17 6.40 16.11
CA GLU A 31 7.37 5.33 16.70
C GLU A 31 6.40 5.87 17.75
N LYS A 32 6.88 6.74 18.62
CA LYS A 32 6.05 7.37 19.66
C LYS A 32 4.91 8.18 19.05
N LYS A 33 5.19 8.93 17.99
CA LYS A 33 4.21 9.73 17.27
C LYS A 33 3.18 8.83 16.57
N ALA A 34 3.62 7.76 15.93
CA ALA A 34 2.75 6.80 15.26
C ALA A 34 1.84 6.08 16.27
N MET A 35 2.38 5.63 17.40
CA MET A 35 1.61 4.98 18.45
C MET A 35 0.57 5.90 19.07
N LYS A 36 0.92 7.17 19.29
CA LYS A 36 -0.02 8.17 19.80
C LYS A 36 -1.22 8.33 18.86
N ARG A 37 -0.98 8.37 17.55
CA ARG A 37 -2.04 8.48 16.55
C ARG A 37 -2.93 7.22 16.52
N LEU A 38 -2.32 6.05 16.53
CA LEU A 38 -3.04 4.77 16.54
C LEU A 38 -3.92 4.62 17.78
N ASN A 39 -3.39 5.00 18.93
CA ASN A 39 -4.10 4.87 20.22
C ASN A 39 -5.24 5.87 20.36
N ASN A 40 -5.09 7.08 19.83
CA ASN A 40 -6.12 8.12 19.95
C ASN A 40 -7.25 7.98 18.93
N GLY A 41 -7.10 7.15 17.90
CA GLY A 41 -8.11 6.98 16.87
C GLY A 41 -8.42 8.26 16.09
N ASN A 42 -7.59 9.29 16.23
CA ASN A 42 -7.83 10.66 15.73
C ASN A 42 -7.18 10.94 14.39
N TYR A 43 -7.04 9.95 13.53
CA TYR A 43 -6.60 10.23 12.18
C TYR A 43 -7.80 10.43 11.26
N LYS A 44 -7.67 11.43 10.41
CA LYS A 44 -8.69 11.75 9.43
C LYS A 44 -8.36 11.01 8.13
N VAL A 45 -9.25 10.10 7.75
CA VAL A 45 -9.16 9.44 6.44
C VAL A 45 -9.81 10.34 5.40
N GLU A 46 -9.07 10.68 4.35
CA GLU A 46 -9.60 11.50 3.28
C GLU A 46 -10.79 10.81 2.58
N PRO A 47 -11.81 11.58 2.15
CA PRO A 47 -13.02 10.99 1.54
C PRO A 47 -12.73 10.11 0.33
N ASP A 48 -11.73 10.44 -0.50
CA ASP A 48 -11.37 9.66 -1.66
C ASP A 48 -10.57 8.38 -1.32
N ALA A 49 -10.11 8.25 -0.09
CA ALA A 49 -9.48 7.02 0.40
C ALA A 49 -10.49 5.95 0.81
N LYS A 50 -11.71 6.34 1.18
CA LYS A 50 -12.73 5.40 1.66
C LYS A 50 -13.11 4.34 0.64
N PRO A 51 -13.41 4.68 -0.64
CA PRO A 51 -13.69 3.64 -1.65
C PRO A 51 -12.52 2.69 -1.84
N ALA A 52 -11.30 3.17 -1.76
CA ALA A 52 -10.10 2.34 -1.88
C ALA A 52 -9.98 1.33 -0.73
N ILE A 53 -10.26 1.77 0.48
CA ILE A 53 -10.27 0.90 1.67
C ILE A 53 -11.34 -0.18 1.52
N ILE A 54 -12.54 0.18 1.08
CA ILE A 54 -13.65 -0.75 0.86
C ILE A 54 -13.25 -1.80 -0.19
N SER A 55 -12.66 -1.39 -1.32
CA SER A 55 -12.18 -2.30 -2.36
C SER A 55 -11.17 -3.31 -1.81
N ALA A 56 -10.19 -2.83 -1.05
CA ALA A 56 -9.16 -3.70 -0.46
C ALA A 56 -9.77 -4.74 0.47
N VAL A 57 -10.69 -4.33 1.32
CA VAL A 57 -11.37 -5.24 2.26
C VAL A 57 -12.21 -6.28 1.51
N LYS A 58 -12.91 -5.89 0.46
CA LYS A 58 -13.69 -6.83 -0.37
C LYS A 58 -12.82 -7.93 -0.97
N VAL A 59 -11.64 -7.57 -1.47
CA VAL A 59 -10.73 -8.53 -2.10
C VAL A 59 -10.27 -9.60 -1.11
N PHE A 60 -9.94 -9.19 0.12
CA PHE A 60 -9.35 -10.09 1.11
C PHE A 60 -10.35 -10.59 2.16
N LYS A 61 -11.64 -10.33 1.94
CA LYS A 61 -12.70 -10.77 2.87
C LYS A 61 -12.61 -12.26 3.18
N GLY A 62 -12.60 -12.58 4.46
CA GLY A 62 -12.56 -13.96 4.94
C GLY A 62 -11.20 -14.64 4.89
N GLN A 63 -10.18 -13.98 4.32
CA GLN A 63 -8.83 -14.54 4.30
C GLN A 63 -8.15 -14.39 5.66
N TYR A 64 -7.30 -15.36 6.00
CA TYR A 64 -6.55 -15.38 7.26
C TYR A 64 -7.43 -15.32 8.52
N GLY A 65 -8.73 -15.62 8.42
CA GLY A 65 -9.64 -15.53 9.56
C GLY A 65 -9.85 -14.13 10.11
N LEU A 66 -9.47 -13.09 9.36
CA LEU A 66 -9.62 -11.71 9.80
C LEU A 66 -11.01 -11.17 9.46
N SER A 67 -11.62 -10.44 10.39
CA SER A 67 -12.88 -9.75 10.16
C SER A 67 -12.71 -8.56 9.22
N ASP A 68 -13.80 -8.13 8.60
CA ASP A 68 -13.81 -6.94 7.77
C ASP A 68 -13.37 -5.70 8.55
N GLN A 69 -13.80 -5.59 9.80
CA GLN A 69 -13.39 -4.50 10.70
C GLN A 69 -11.88 -4.49 10.92
N LYS A 70 -11.30 -5.66 11.12
CA LYS A 70 -9.86 -5.78 11.34
C LYS A 70 -9.07 -5.46 10.07
N LEU A 71 -9.52 -5.94 8.92
CA LEU A 71 -8.91 -5.60 7.63
C LEU A 71 -9.00 -4.10 7.36
N THR A 72 -10.15 -3.49 7.63
CA THR A 72 -10.35 -2.05 7.50
C THR A 72 -9.37 -1.28 8.37
N LYS A 73 -9.23 -1.66 9.63
CA LYS A 73 -8.31 -1.03 10.57
C LYS A 73 -6.86 -1.13 10.10
N ILE A 74 -6.47 -2.29 9.60
CA ILE A 74 -5.12 -2.50 9.06
C ILE A 74 -4.84 -1.54 7.93
N ILE A 75 -5.70 -1.48 6.90
CA ILE A 75 -5.43 -0.64 5.73
C ILE A 75 -5.55 0.85 6.05
N GLU A 76 -6.45 1.25 6.93
CA GLU A 76 -6.52 2.62 7.42
C GLU A 76 -5.21 3.04 8.10
N ASN A 77 -4.70 2.19 8.99
CA ASN A 77 -3.46 2.45 9.72
C ASN A 77 -2.25 2.51 8.80
N ILE A 78 -2.24 1.69 7.73
CA ILE A 78 -1.17 1.75 6.73
C ILE A 78 -1.11 3.12 6.09
N GLY A 79 -2.24 3.65 5.63
CA GLY A 79 -2.30 4.98 5.04
C GLY A 79 -1.86 6.07 6.02
N GLN A 80 -2.29 5.96 7.27
CA GLN A 80 -1.90 6.90 8.31
C GLN A 80 -0.39 6.92 8.54
N VAL A 81 0.23 5.76 8.65
CA VAL A 81 1.68 5.64 8.89
C VAL A 81 2.49 6.10 7.67
N GLU A 82 2.03 5.75 6.46
CA GLU A 82 2.81 6.02 5.25
C GLU A 82 2.70 7.46 4.76
N SER A 83 1.55 8.10 4.88
CA SER A 83 1.33 9.44 4.30
C SER A 83 0.51 10.39 5.16
N GLU A 84 -0.06 9.91 6.25
CA GLU A 84 -1.05 10.66 7.03
C GLU A 84 -2.24 11.12 6.18
N TYR A 85 -2.47 10.46 5.03
CA TYR A 85 -3.46 10.83 4.00
C TYR A 85 -3.24 12.23 3.43
N ASN A 86 -2.00 12.73 3.46
CA ASN A 86 -1.65 14.06 2.97
C ASN A 86 -1.10 14.06 1.55
N THR A 87 -0.56 12.96 1.07
CA THR A 87 0.07 12.92 -0.25
C THR A 87 -0.09 11.56 -0.92
N LYS A 88 -0.24 11.58 -2.24
CA LYS A 88 -0.24 10.40 -3.10
C LYS A 88 1.10 10.17 -3.80
N LYS A 89 2.00 11.14 -3.74
CA LYS A 89 3.35 11.03 -4.29
C LYS A 89 4.36 11.04 -3.15
N GLN A 90 5.37 10.20 -3.29
CA GLN A 90 6.40 10.11 -2.27
C GLN A 90 7.18 11.42 -2.19
N TYR A 91 7.50 11.80 -0.98
CA TYR A 91 8.30 12.98 -0.70
C TYR A 91 9.66 12.89 -1.42
N ASN A 92 10.18 14.03 -1.88
CA ASN A 92 11.44 14.14 -2.63
C ASN A 92 11.48 13.33 -3.93
N ASP A 93 10.38 13.29 -4.67
CA ASP A 93 10.26 12.59 -5.95
C ASP A 93 10.59 11.09 -5.91
N GLY A 94 10.42 10.47 -4.73
CA GLY A 94 10.56 9.03 -4.61
C GLY A 94 9.51 8.26 -5.43
N PRO A 95 9.75 6.95 -5.67
CA PRO A 95 8.91 6.15 -6.58
C PRO A 95 7.56 5.73 -6.04
N ALA A 96 7.35 5.73 -4.73
CA ALA A 96 6.10 5.26 -4.13
C ALA A 96 4.91 6.16 -4.46
N ARG A 97 3.74 5.56 -4.60
CA ARG A 97 2.50 6.26 -4.97
C ARG A 97 1.34 5.87 -4.07
N SER A 98 0.31 6.68 -4.09
CA SER A 98 -0.93 6.62 -3.30
C SER A 98 -0.71 6.97 -1.83
N TYR A 99 -1.81 7.12 -1.10
CA TYR A 99 -1.77 7.33 0.36
C TYR A 99 -1.03 6.21 1.09
N TRP A 100 -1.02 5.01 0.52
CA TRP A 100 -0.37 3.84 1.12
C TRP A 100 1.09 3.71 0.71
N GLN A 101 1.62 4.64 -0.08
CA GLN A 101 3.02 4.73 -0.50
C GLN A 101 3.54 3.40 -1.01
N VAL A 102 2.84 2.86 -2.01
CA VAL A 102 3.19 1.59 -2.65
C VAL A 102 4.34 1.80 -3.62
N GLU A 103 5.41 1.05 -3.43
CA GLU A 103 6.54 1.09 -4.35
C GLU A 103 6.28 0.20 -5.58
N PRO A 104 6.52 0.72 -6.79
CA PRO A 104 6.24 -0.03 -8.02
C PRO A 104 6.98 -1.37 -8.08
N THR A 105 8.25 -1.42 -7.68
CA THR A 105 9.02 -2.66 -7.68
C THR A 105 8.47 -3.71 -6.72
N SER A 106 8.01 -3.28 -5.55
CA SER A 106 7.38 -4.17 -4.56
C SER A 106 6.03 -4.68 -5.07
N ALA A 107 5.24 -3.82 -5.71
CA ALA A 107 3.97 -4.22 -6.32
C ALA A 107 4.18 -5.24 -7.45
N ILE A 108 5.15 -5.01 -8.33
CA ILE A 108 5.50 -5.95 -9.40
C ILE A 108 5.88 -7.31 -8.82
N SER A 109 6.76 -7.31 -7.82
CA SER A 109 7.20 -8.55 -7.15
C SER A 109 6.01 -9.28 -6.53
N PHE A 110 5.11 -8.55 -5.87
CA PHE A 110 3.92 -9.12 -5.24
C PHE A 110 2.99 -9.78 -6.26
N VAL A 111 2.66 -9.10 -7.35
CA VAL A 111 1.75 -9.68 -8.36
C VAL A 111 2.38 -10.87 -9.11
N LYS A 112 3.70 -10.94 -9.18
CA LYS A 112 4.39 -12.09 -9.78
C LYS A 112 4.46 -13.29 -8.83
N ASN A 113 4.70 -13.07 -7.54
CA ASN A 113 5.05 -14.13 -6.60
C ASN A 113 3.90 -14.52 -5.67
N ALA A 114 2.95 -13.63 -5.44
CA ALA A 114 1.84 -13.85 -4.52
C ALA A 114 0.47 -13.81 -5.21
N SER A 115 0.44 -14.02 -6.52
CA SER A 115 -0.80 -13.98 -7.30
C SER A 115 -1.91 -14.91 -6.77
N PRO A 116 -1.62 -16.08 -6.14
CA PRO A 116 -2.68 -16.88 -5.54
C PRO A 116 -3.54 -16.16 -4.51
N LEU A 117 -3.01 -15.11 -3.85
CA LEU A 117 -3.79 -14.28 -2.92
C LEU A 117 -4.79 -13.36 -3.63
N LEU A 118 -4.60 -13.14 -4.92
CA LEU A 118 -5.40 -12.23 -5.73
C LEU A 118 -6.47 -12.95 -6.57
N LYS A 119 -6.77 -14.20 -6.24
CA LYS A 119 -7.77 -14.98 -7.01
C LYS A 119 -9.21 -14.54 -6.69
N GLY A 120 -10.09 -14.75 -7.67
CA GLY A 120 -11.52 -14.56 -7.47
C GLY A 120 -11.93 -13.11 -7.29
N ASN A 121 -12.01 -12.66 -6.06
CA ASN A 121 -12.51 -11.31 -5.75
C ASN A 121 -11.69 -10.18 -6.37
N PHE A 122 -10.38 -10.38 -6.53
CA PHE A 122 -9.52 -9.37 -7.17
C PHE A 122 -9.89 -9.13 -8.63
N GLU A 123 -10.04 -10.20 -9.42
CA GLU A 123 -10.42 -10.08 -10.82
C GLU A 123 -11.79 -9.41 -10.97
N LYS A 124 -12.71 -9.74 -10.10
CA LYS A 124 -14.05 -9.16 -10.08
C LYS A 124 -14.04 -7.67 -9.74
N GLU A 125 -13.32 -7.32 -8.68
CA GLU A 125 -13.25 -5.93 -8.20
C GLU A 125 -12.57 -5.00 -9.19
N PHE A 126 -11.57 -5.49 -9.92
CA PHE A 126 -10.80 -4.71 -10.86
C PHE A 126 -11.08 -5.01 -12.34
N ALA A 127 -12.23 -5.62 -12.63
CA ALA A 127 -12.62 -5.94 -13.98
C ALA A 127 -12.66 -4.74 -14.93
N GLY A 128 -12.87 -3.53 -14.40
CA GLY A 128 -12.92 -2.29 -15.18
C GLY A 128 -11.57 -1.73 -15.61
N ILE A 129 -10.46 -2.31 -15.16
CA ILE A 129 -9.13 -1.85 -15.59
C ILE A 129 -8.95 -2.14 -17.08
N LYS A 130 -8.63 -1.10 -17.86
CA LYS A 130 -8.36 -1.22 -19.29
C LYS A 130 -7.11 -2.08 -19.51
N ARG A 131 -7.26 -3.10 -20.36
CA ARG A 131 -6.20 -4.06 -20.65
C ARG A 131 -6.47 -4.77 -21.98
N PRO A 132 -5.47 -5.44 -22.56
CA PRO A 132 -5.67 -6.21 -23.77
C PRO A 132 -6.78 -7.27 -23.59
N SER A 133 -7.58 -7.47 -24.64
CA SER A 133 -8.66 -8.45 -24.64
C SER A 133 -8.14 -9.86 -24.34
N GLY A 134 -8.88 -10.60 -23.52
CA GLY A 134 -8.50 -11.97 -23.14
C GLY A 134 -7.43 -12.05 -22.05
N THR A 135 -7.00 -10.92 -21.51
CA THR A 135 -5.99 -10.87 -20.44
C THR A 135 -6.66 -10.66 -19.09
N THR A 136 -6.31 -11.46 -18.10
CA THR A 136 -6.78 -11.23 -16.71
C THR A 136 -6.11 -9.98 -16.13
N VAL A 137 -6.70 -9.41 -15.08
CA VAL A 137 -6.11 -8.25 -14.41
C VAL A 137 -4.73 -8.61 -13.84
N VAL A 138 -4.61 -9.76 -13.19
CA VAL A 138 -3.33 -10.22 -12.63
C VAL A 138 -2.27 -10.34 -13.72
N LYS A 139 -2.59 -11.00 -14.85
CA LYS A 139 -1.63 -11.12 -15.97
C LYS A 139 -1.22 -9.78 -16.54
N TYR A 140 -2.19 -8.87 -16.66
CA TYR A 140 -1.90 -7.52 -17.12
C TYR A 140 -0.93 -6.81 -16.19
N LEU A 141 -1.18 -6.84 -14.89
CA LEU A 141 -0.30 -6.21 -13.91
C LEU A 141 1.10 -6.84 -13.90
N GLN A 142 1.17 -8.15 -14.10
CA GLN A 142 2.46 -8.86 -14.21
C GLN A 142 3.28 -8.43 -15.43
N SER A 143 2.63 -7.90 -16.47
CA SER A 143 3.28 -7.44 -17.70
C SER A 143 3.80 -6.01 -17.61
N LEU A 144 3.40 -5.24 -16.61
CA LEU A 144 3.76 -3.83 -16.49
C LEU A 144 5.23 -3.66 -16.10
N ASP A 145 5.87 -2.65 -16.68
CA ASP A 145 7.17 -2.19 -16.22
C ASP A 145 7.01 -1.26 -14.99
N LYS A 146 8.14 -0.86 -14.42
CA LYS A 146 8.17 -0.02 -13.23
C LYS A 146 7.40 1.30 -13.42
N LYS A 147 7.57 1.96 -14.55
CA LYS A 147 6.90 3.24 -14.83
C LYS A 147 5.40 3.05 -15.00
N GLN A 148 5.00 2.03 -15.73
CA GLN A 148 3.57 1.70 -15.93
C GLN A 148 2.90 1.36 -14.60
N MET A 149 3.56 0.57 -13.76
CA MET A 149 3.04 0.24 -12.42
C MET A 149 2.94 1.49 -11.55
N GLN A 150 3.93 2.36 -11.60
CA GLN A 150 3.90 3.64 -10.87
C GLN A 150 2.69 4.49 -11.27
N ASP A 151 2.44 4.59 -12.57
CA ASP A 151 1.33 5.40 -13.10
C ASP A 151 -0.03 4.83 -12.66
N ILE A 152 -0.22 3.53 -12.76
CA ILE A 152 -1.49 2.93 -12.36
C ILE A 152 -1.73 3.01 -10.85
N LEU A 153 -0.67 2.92 -10.05
CA LEU A 153 -0.78 3.08 -8.59
C LEU A 153 -1.18 4.50 -8.19
N LEU A 154 -0.78 5.49 -8.96
CA LEU A 154 -1.19 6.87 -8.73
C LEU A 154 -2.65 7.10 -9.15
N GLU A 155 -3.02 6.59 -10.32
CA GLU A 155 -4.34 6.82 -10.92
C GLU A 155 -5.46 6.00 -10.28
N ASN A 156 -5.13 4.79 -9.82
CA ASN A 156 -6.10 3.86 -9.25
C ASN A 156 -5.83 3.60 -7.77
N GLY A 157 -6.41 4.44 -6.94
CA GLY A 157 -6.27 4.32 -5.48
C GLY A 157 -6.83 3.01 -4.92
N ASN A 158 -7.90 2.49 -5.51
CA ASN A 158 -8.49 1.22 -5.10
C ASN A 158 -7.49 0.07 -5.29
N LEU A 159 -6.80 0.05 -6.43
CA LEU A 159 -5.77 -0.94 -6.71
C LEU A 159 -4.58 -0.78 -5.75
N ALA A 160 -4.14 0.45 -5.52
CA ALA A 160 -3.00 0.72 -4.64
C ALA A 160 -3.27 0.25 -3.21
N ALA A 161 -4.45 0.57 -2.65
CA ALA A 161 -4.84 0.10 -1.33
C ALA A 161 -4.90 -1.44 -1.27
N THR A 162 -5.46 -2.06 -2.28
CA THR A 162 -5.57 -3.52 -2.35
C THR A 162 -4.21 -4.20 -2.40
N LEU A 163 -3.30 -3.72 -3.23
CA LEU A 163 -1.95 -4.27 -3.29
C LEU A 163 -1.20 -4.05 -1.97
N SER A 164 -1.37 -2.88 -1.34
CA SER A 164 -0.78 -2.60 -0.03
C SER A 164 -1.27 -3.60 1.03
N LEU A 165 -2.57 -3.81 1.12
CA LEU A 165 -3.14 -4.77 2.07
C LEU A 165 -2.67 -6.19 1.78
N GLY A 166 -2.65 -6.58 0.51
CA GLY A 166 -2.15 -7.90 0.09
C GLY A 166 -0.69 -8.13 0.47
N MET A 167 0.16 -7.14 0.25
CA MET A 167 1.57 -7.23 0.65
C MET A 167 1.73 -7.37 2.15
N PHE A 168 0.93 -6.64 2.92
CA PHE A 168 0.92 -6.77 4.38
C PHE A 168 0.50 -8.18 4.80
N LEU A 169 -0.62 -8.67 4.30
CA LEU A 169 -1.14 -10.01 4.64
C LEU A 169 -0.17 -11.12 4.24
N ASN A 170 0.51 -10.97 3.11
CA ASN A 170 1.50 -11.94 2.64
C ASN A 170 2.70 -12.06 3.60
N ARG A 171 2.99 -11.02 4.35
CA ARG A 171 4.12 -11.01 5.31
C ARG A 171 3.79 -11.58 6.66
N ILE A 172 2.52 -11.55 7.07
CA ILE A 172 2.10 -12.00 8.39
C ILE A 172 1.62 -13.45 8.43
N LYS A 173 1.54 -14.11 7.27
CA LYS A 173 1.10 -15.51 7.20
C LYS A 173 2.12 -16.48 7.78
#